data_726ae661706f83116f3d32870fc6bea4
#
_entry.id   726ae661706f83116f3d32870fc6bea4
#
_cell.length_a   1.000
_cell.length_b   1.000
_cell.length_c   1.000
_cell.angle_alpha   90.00
_cell.angle_beta   90.00
_cell.angle_gamma   90.00
#
_symmetry.space_group_name_H-M   'P 1'
#
loop_
_entity.id
_entity.type
_entity.pdbx_description
1 polymer ?
#
loop_
_entity_poly.entity_id
_entity_poly.type
_entity_poly.pdbx_seq_one_letter_code
_entity_poly.pdbx_strand_id
1 'polypeptide(L)'
;MTKKLSQVLGILLFCIFNSFGFNALAIDLDEATRTVISDPSGKTTVLSPEQVKRGKRIFNATCGACHLGGITKTNPNVGLDPEALSLATPRRDNISSLVDYMKNPTTYDGLESIAEVHPSIKSADIYPRMRSLTDEDLFAIAGHILLQPKVVNEKWGGGKIYY
;
A
#
# COMPACT_ATOMS: atom_id res chain seq x y z
N MET A 1 -6.33 -14.44 57.17
CA MET A 1 -7.34 -14.61 56.12
C MET A 1 -7.33 -13.48 55.07
N THR A 2 -6.89 -12.28 55.38
CA THR A 2 -6.93 -11.08 54.49
C THR A 2 -6.00 -11.17 53.26
N LYS A 3 -4.78 -11.74 53.38
CA LYS A 3 -3.83 -11.85 52.25
C LYS A 3 -4.32 -12.74 51.10
N LYS A 4 -4.99 -13.89 51.41
CA LYS A 4 -5.54 -14.78 50.39
C LYS A 4 -6.73 -14.14 49.62
N LEU A 5 -7.55 -13.37 50.33
CA LEU A 5 -8.70 -12.67 49.73
C LEU A 5 -8.23 -11.59 48.77
N SER A 6 -7.17 -10.83 49.12
CA SER A 6 -6.56 -9.81 48.22
C SER A 6 -5.96 -10.39 46.95
N GLN A 7 -5.32 -11.59 47.06
CA GLN A 7 -4.75 -12.27 45.88
C GLN A 7 -5.84 -12.77 44.93
N VAL A 8 -6.93 -13.33 45.45
CA VAL A 8 -8.06 -13.79 44.63
C VAL A 8 -8.77 -12.62 43.95
N LEU A 9 -8.96 -11.51 44.66
CA LEU A 9 -9.57 -10.30 44.10
C LEU A 9 -8.72 -9.70 42.98
N GLY A 10 -7.37 -9.68 43.13
CA GLY A 10 -6.43 -9.21 42.12
C GLY A 10 -6.46 -10.07 40.85
N ILE A 11 -6.54 -11.39 40.96
CA ILE A 11 -6.63 -12.30 39.83
C ILE A 11 -7.98 -12.14 39.11
N LEU A 12 -9.07 -11.95 39.83
CA LEU A 12 -10.40 -11.73 39.25
C LEU A 12 -10.45 -10.38 38.44
N LEU A 13 -9.88 -9.31 39.00
CA LEU A 13 -9.79 -8.03 38.29
C LEU A 13 -8.92 -8.14 37.02
N PHE A 14 -7.81 -8.86 37.08
CA PHE A 14 -6.94 -9.08 35.94
C PHE A 14 -7.62 -9.88 34.81
N CYS A 15 -8.40 -10.90 35.17
CA CYS A 15 -9.19 -11.68 34.20
C CYS A 15 -10.32 -10.85 33.56
N ILE A 16 -10.97 -9.96 34.29
CA ILE A 16 -12.04 -9.08 33.76
C ILE A 16 -11.44 -8.06 32.76
N PHE A 17 -10.26 -7.50 33.05
CA PHE A 17 -9.60 -6.56 32.14
C PHE A 17 -9.15 -7.19 30.81
N ASN A 18 -8.80 -8.49 30.80
CA ASN A 18 -8.44 -9.20 29.58
C ASN A 18 -9.65 -9.66 28.76
N SER A 19 -10.88 -9.60 29.31
CA SER A 19 -12.11 -9.97 28.59
C SER A 19 -12.68 -8.83 27.74
N PHE A 20 -12.24 -7.59 27.94
CA PHE A 20 -12.52 -6.49 27.03
C PHE A 20 -11.53 -6.52 25.87
N GLY A 21 -11.76 -7.44 24.94
CA GLY A 21 -11.12 -7.39 23.63
C GLY A 21 -11.44 -6.02 23.01
N PHE A 22 -10.47 -5.14 22.93
CA PHE A 22 -10.58 -3.95 22.07
C PHE A 22 -10.77 -4.46 20.65
N ASN A 23 -12.01 -4.55 20.19
CA ASN A 23 -12.29 -4.59 18.78
C ASN A 23 -11.77 -3.27 18.21
N ALA A 24 -10.53 -3.27 17.72
CA ALA A 24 -10.06 -2.21 16.87
C ALA A 24 -11.05 -2.15 15.71
N LEU A 25 -11.89 -1.12 15.68
CA LEU A 25 -12.77 -0.84 14.54
C LEU A 25 -11.84 -0.63 13.36
N ALA A 26 -11.62 -1.71 12.60
CA ALA A 26 -11.04 -1.58 11.28
C ALA A 26 -12.01 -0.65 10.53
N ILE A 27 -11.52 0.51 10.07
CA ILE A 27 -12.31 1.38 9.20
C ILE A 27 -12.65 0.54 7.98
N ASP A 28 -13.91 0.09 7.93
CA ASP A 28 -14.41 -0.67 6.80
C ASP A 28 -14.67 0.34 5.68
N LEU A 29 -13.77 0.34 4.69
CA LEU A 29 -13.91 1.20 3.53
C LEU A 29 -15.08 0.70 2.69
N ASP A 30 -15.97 1.59 2.33
CA ASP A 30 -17.09 1.28 1.45
C ASP A 30 -16.64 0.79 0.07
N GLU A 31 -17.54 0.19 -0.68
CA GLU A 31 -17.25 -0.38 -1.99
C GLU A 31 -16.82 0.69 -3.00
N ALA A 32 -17.42 1.87 -2.96
CA ALA A 32 -17.08 2.98 -3.85
C ALA A 32 -15.63 3.45 -3.64
N THR A 33 -15.20 3.53 -2.39
CA THR A 33 -13.81 3.84 -2.04
C THR A 33 -12.86 2.75 -2.50
N ARG A 34 -13.23 1.46 -2.36
CA ARG A 34 -12.42 0.30 -2.77
C ARG A 34 -12.41 0.02 -4.28
N THR A 35 -13.22 0.71 -5.06
CA THR A 35 -13.26 0.58 -6.52
C THR A 35 -12.10 1.35 -7.15
N VAL A 36 -11.27 0.68 -7.94
CA VAL A 36 -10.10 1.26 -8.62
C VAL A 36 -10.09 0.87 -10.11
N ILE A 37 -9.37 1.61 -10.94
CA ILE A 37 -9.20 1.30 -12.37
C ILE A 37 -8.34 0.05 -12.51
N SER A 38 -8.81 -0.97 -13.21
CA SER A 38 -8.11 -2.25 -13.37
C SER A 38 -7.16 -2.28 -14.56
N ASP A 39 -7.49 -1.60 -15.64
CA ASP A 39 -6.72 -1.63 -16.88
C ASP A 39 -6.83 -0.32 -17.70
N PRO A 40 -6.03 -0.15 -18.75
CA PRO A 40 -6.01 1.08 -19.57
C PRO A 40 -7.32 1.38 -20.30
N SER A 41 -8.25 0.43 -20.42
CA SER A 41 -9.57 0.68 -21.03
C SER A 41 -10.53 1.44 -20.11
N GLY A 42 -10.13 1.66 -18.85
CA GLY A 42 -10.96 2.31 -17.84
C GLY A 42 -11.90 1.34 -17.09
N LYS A 43 -11.77 0.03 -17.32
CA LYS A 43 -12.50 -0.97 -16.54
C LYS A 43 -12.12 -0.86 -15.07
N THR A 44 -13.09 -1.03 -14.18
CA THR A 44 -12.88 -0.96 -12.74
C THR A 44 -12.96 -2.32 -12.06
N THR A 45 -12.38 -2.43 -10.88
CA THR A 45 -12.50 -3.58 -10.00
C THR A 45 -12.68 -3.10 -8.55
N VAL A 46 -13.37 -3.89 -7.74
CA VAL A 46 -13.54 -3.64 -6.31
C VAL A 46 -12.52 -4.48 -5.55
N LEU A 47 -11.65 -3.83 -4.78
CA LEU A 47 -10.70 -4.52 -3.93
C LEU A 47 -11.43 -5.17 -2.74
N SER A 48 -11.14 -6.43 -2.43
CA SER A 48 -11.63 -7.02 -1.18
C SER A 48 -10.95 -6.38 0.04
N PRO A 49 -11.58 -6.42 1.23
CA PRO A 49 -10.94 -5.95 2.45
C PRO A 49 -9.58 -6.62 2.72
N GLU A 50 -9.45 -7.90 2.37
CA GLU A 50 -8.20 -8.67 2.50
C GLU A 50 -7.12 -8.13 1.54
N GLN A 51 -7.49 -7.82 0.29
CA GLN A 51 -6.57 -7.22 -0.69
C GLN A 51 -6.11 -5.84 -0.24
N VAL A 52 -6.99 -5.00 0.30
CA VAL A 52 -6.65 -3.69 0.87
C VAL A 52 -5.64 -3.84 2.01
N LYS A 53 -5.92 -4.73 2.97
CA LYS A 53 -5.04 -4.99 4.11
C LYS A 53 -3.68 -5.58 3.67
N ARG A 54 -3.71 -6.54 2.74
CA ARG A 54 -2.51 -7.17 2.16
C ARG A 54 -1.65 -6.15 1.44
N GLY A 55 -2.24 -5.34 0.56
CA GLY A 55 -1.54 -4.31 -0.21
C GLY A 55 -0.85 -3.28 0.68
N LYS A 56 -1.55 -2.74 1.69
CA LYS A 56 -0.96 -1.83 2.67
C LYS A 56 0.25 -2.45 3.39
N ARG A 57 0.12 -3.69 3.85
CA ARG A 57 1.19 -4.38 4.58
C ARG A 57 2.42 -4.60 3.71
N ILE A 58 2.23 -5.10 2.47
CA ILE A 58 3.35 -5.41 1.57
C ILE A 58 3.98 -4.12 1.06
N PHE A 59 3.18 -3.12 0.65
CA PHE A 59 3.69 -1.81 0.24
C PHE A 59 4.59 -1.19 1.31
N ASN A 60 4.16 -1.14 2.56
CA ASN A 60 4.95 -0.59 3.65
C ASN A 60 6.27 -1.36 3.88
N ALA A 61 6.24 -2.68 3.75
CA ALA A 61 7.42 -3.53 3.96
C ALA A 61 8.43 -3.47 2.80
N THR A 62 7.96 -3.31 1.57
CA THR A 62 8.78 -3.44 0.36
C THR A 62 9.07 -2.10 -0.29
N CYS A 63 8.08 -1.23 -0.40
CA CYS A 63 8.14 0.04 -1.15
C CYS A 63 8.29 1.26 -0.22
N GLY A 64 7.80 1.17 1.02
CA GLY A 64 7.67 2.30 1.96
C GLY A 64 9.00 2.97 2.34
N ALA A 65 10.14 2.30 2.20
CA ALA A 65 11.45 2.91 2.45
C ALA A 65 11.70 4.13 1.53
N CYS A 66 11.27 4.05 0.27
CA CYS A 66 11.41 5.12 -0.73
C CYS A 66 10.09 5.85 -1.00
N HIS A 67 8.93 5.16 -0.84
CA HIS A 67 7.61 5.69 -1.22
C HIS A 67 6.66 5.96 -0.04
N LEU A 68 7.20 6.26 1.14
CA LEU A 68 6.37 6.56 2.31
C LEU A 68 5.41 7.73 2.03
N GLY A 69 4.11 7.50 2.24
CA GLY A 69 3.09 8.51 1.97
C GLY A 69 2.88 8.85 0.50
N GLY A 70 3.36 8.00 -0.43
CA GLY A 70 3.21 8.20 -1.87
C GLY A 70 4.23 9.14 -2.50
N ILE A 71 5.15 9.71 -1.73
CA ILE A 71 6.28 10.47 -2.28
C ILE A 71 7.36 9.53 -2.83
N THR A 72 8.21 10.02 -3.71
CA THR A 72 9.45 9.33 -4.11
C THR A 72 10.64 10.09 -3.54
N LYS A 73 11.28 9.56 -2.50
CA LYS A 73 12.39 10.23 -1.81
C LYS A 73 13.59 10.53 -2.70
N THR A 74 13.86 9.68 -3.68
CA THR A 74 14.98 9.82 -4.62
C THR A 74 14.69 10.80 -5.75
N ASN A 75 13.41 11.06 -6.04
CA ASN A 75 12.98 12.05 -7.03
C ASN A 75 11.58 12.59 -6.67
N PRO A 76 11.49 13.70 -5.93
CA PRO A 76 10.21 14.26 -5.47
C PRO A 76 9.26 14.69 -6.61
N ASN A 77 9.75 14.82 -7.85
CA ASN A 77 8.93 15.23 -9.00
C ASN A 77 8.10 14.07 -9.60
N VAL A 78 8.37 12.84 -9.22
CA VAL A 78 7.68 11.64 -9.71
C VAL A 78 7.11 10.83 -8.53
N GLY A 79 6.05 11.35 -7.94
CA GLY A 79 5.32 10.70 -6.82
C GLY A 79 4.40 9.56 -7.29
N LEU A 80 3.65 9.01 -6.33
CA LEU A 80 2.60 8.03 -6.57
C LEU A 80 1.20 8.67 -6.49
N ASP A 81 1.14 9.99 -6.61
CA ASP A 81 -0.13 10.72 -6.72
C ASP A 81 -0.78 10.50 -8.10
N PRO A 82 -2.10 10.70 -8.21
CA PRO A 82 -2.83 10.42 -9.45
C PRO A 82 -2.30 11.18 -10.67
N GLU A 83 -1.85 12.43 -10.49
CA GLU A 83 -1.31 13.24 -11.58
C GLU A 83 0.00 12.64 -12.07
N ALA A 84 0.96 12.39 -11.18
CA ALA A 84 2.24 11.78 -11.53
C ALA A 84 2.07 10.43 -12.23
N LEU A 85 1.17 9.58 -11.73
CA LEU A 85 0.89 8.28 -12.35
C LEU A 85 0.26 8.41 -13.75
N SER A 86 -0.62 9.38 -13.93
CA SER A 86 -1.32 9.57 -15.22
C SER A 86 -0.44 10.17 -16.33
N LEU A 87 0.57 10.97 -15.95
CA LEU A 87 1.49 11.64 -16.87
C LEU A 87 2.71 10.77 -17.24
N ALA A 88 2.92 9.63 -16.56
CA ALA A 88 3.97 8.69 -16.91
C ALA A 88 3.74 8.06 -18.30
N THR A 89 4.81 7.65 -18.96
CA THR A 89 4.76 6.92 -20.23
C THR A 89 5.37 5.52 -20.05
N PRO A 90 4.63 4.41 -20.25
CA PRO A 90 3.17 4.38 -20.34
C PRO A 90 2.49 4.86 -19.06
N ARG A 91 1.21 5.22 -19.14
CA ARG A 91 0.40 5.62 -17.96
C ARG A 91 0.44 4.50 -16.90
N ARG A 92 0.50 4.91 -15.61
CA ARG A 92 0.61 3.98 -14.47
C ARG A 92 -0.57 4.14 -13.49
N ASP A 93 -1.70 4.66 -13.95
CA ASP A 93 -2.88 5.02 -13.19
C ASP A 93 -3.95 3.90 -13.10
N ASN A 94 -3.56 2.67 -13.33
CA ASN A 94 -4.40 1.49 -13.24
C ASN A 94 -3.61 0.27 -12.74
N ILE A 95 -4.33 -0.77 -12.29
CA ILE A 95 -3.73 -1.98 -11.69
C ILE A 95 -2.74 -2.65 -12.65
N SER A 96 -3.17 -2.94 -13.87
CA SER A 96 -2.34 -3.72 -14.80
C SER A 96 -1.04 -3.01 -15.17
N SER A 97 -1.09 -1.70 -15.38
CA SER A 97 0.10 -0.90 -15.70
C SER A 97 1.07 -0.79 -14.51
N LEU A 98 0.55 -0.69 -13.27
CA LEU A 98 1.39 -0.72 -12.08
C LEU A 98 2.02 -2.09 -11.84
N VAL A 99 1.26 -3.18 -12.08
CA VAL A 99 1.79 -4.54 -11.99
C VAL A 99 2.91 -4.75 -13.01
N ASP A 100 2.70 -4.32 -14.26
CA ASP A 100 3.73 -4.39 -15.30
C ASP A 100 4.98 -3.59 -14.92
N TYR A 101 4.79 -2.37 -14.43
CA TYR A 101 5.90 -1.54 -13.93
C TYR A 101 6.67 -2.19 -12.77
N MET A 102 5.99 -2.82 -11.81
CA MET A 102 6.67 -3.55 -10.73
C MET A 102 7.41 -4.80 -11.22
N LYS A 103 7.02 -5.35 -12.36
CA LYS A 103 7.77 -6.43 -13.02
C LYS A 103 8.94 -5.91 -13.84
N ASN A 104 8.73 -4.84 -14.61
CA ASN A 104 9.66 -4.30 -15.59
C ASN A 104 9.72 -2.76 -15.50
N PRO A 105 10.43 -2.19 -14.50
CA PRO A 105 10.42 -0.75 -14.28
C PRO A 105 11.19 -0.02 -15.38
N THR A 106 10.61 1.09 -15.84
CA THR A 106 11.20 1.98 -16.82
C THR A 106 11.31 3.41 -16.27
N THR A 107 12.11 4.24 -16.92
CA THR A 107 12.12 5.70 -16.71
C THR A 107 10.71 6.27 -16.83
N TYR A 108 10.51 7.52 -16.39
CA TYR A 108 9.20 8.16 -16.39
C TYR A 108 8.63 8.34 -17.80
N ASP A 109 9.49 8.57 -18.79
CA ASP A 109 9.18 8.62 -20.21
C ASP A 109 9.08 7.25 -20.91
N GLY A 110 9.40 6.15 -20.18
CA GLY A 110 9.29 4.79 -20.68
C GLY A 110 10.45 4.30 -21.58
N LEU A 111 11.47 5.13 -21.79
CA LEU A 111 12.51 4.85 -22.81
C LEU A 111 13.53 3.82 -22.34
N GLU A 112 13.89 3.81 -21.04
CA GLU A 112 14.97 2.99 -20.51
C GLU A 112 14.51 2.13 -19.33
N SER A 113 15.11 0.95 -19.17
CA SER A 113 14.91 0.11 -17.99
C SER A 113 15.70 0.69 -16.81
N ILE A 114 15.05 0.79 -15.65
CA ILE A 114 15.67 1.20 -14.39
C ILE A 114 15.74 0.06 -13.35
N ALA A 115 15.67 -1.20 -13.80
CA ALA A 115 15.65 -2.36 -12.92
C ALA A 115 16.90 -2.45 -12.01
N GLU A 116 18.03 -1.89 -12.41
CA GLU A 116 19.25 -1.87 -11.58
C GLU A 116 19.14 -0.94 -10.36
N VAL A 117 18.30 0.08 -10.44
CA VAL A 117 18.14 1.11 -9.39
C VAL A 117 16.73 1.16 -8.78
N HIS A 118 15.80 0.39 -9.31
CA HIS A 118 14.43 0.28 -8.80
C HIS A 118 14.06 -1.18 -8.50
N PRO A 119 13.62 -1.49 -7.26
CA PRO A 119 13.17 -2.84 -6.89
C PRO A 119 12.06 -3.34 -7.82
N SER A 120 12.26 -4.52 -8.40
CA SER A 120 11.31 -5.13 -9.34
C SER A 120 11.46 -6.66 -9.36
N ILE A 121 10.49 -7.36 -9.98
CA ILE A 121 10.63 -8.81 -10.21
C ILE A 121 11.83 -9.10 -11.11
N LYS A 122 12.08 -8.27 -12.13
CA LYS A 122 13.22 -8.40 -13.04
C LYS A 122 14.57 -8.31 -12.32
N SER A 123 14.65 -7.56 -11.23
CA SER A 123 15.87 -7.36 -10.43
C SER A 123 15.79 -8.01 -9.04
N ALA A 124 15.02 -9.08 -8.89
CA ALA A 124 14.82 -9.78 -7.64
C ALA A 124 16.08 -10.45 -7.06
N ASP A 125 17.12 -10.63 -7.85
CA ASP A 125 18.46 -11.04 -7.44
C ASP A 125 19.16 -9.94 -6.62
N ILE A 126 19.03 -8.69 -7.02
CA ILE A 126 19.58 -7.51 -6.33
C ILE A 126 18.65 -7.10 -5.16
N TYR A 127 17.32 -7.22 -5.35
CA TYR A 127 16.32 -6.83 -4.37
C TYR A 127 15.57 -8.03 -3.78
N PRO A 128 16.10 -8.69 -2.75
CA PRO A 128 15.56 -9.96 -2.24
C PRO A 128 14.08 -9.91 -1.80
N ARG A 129 13.59 -8.74 -1.39
CA ARG A 129 12.17 -8.55 -1.00
C ARG A 129 11.19 -8.75 -2.15
N MET A 130 11.68 -8.67 -3.40
CA MET A 130 10.84 -8.88 -4.59
C MET A 130 10.68 -10.36 -4.96
N ARG A 131 11.59 -11.25 -4.49
CA ARG A 131 11.61 -12.68 -4.87
C ARG A 131 10.35 -13.46 -4.51
N SER A 132 9.73 -13.10 -3.40
CA SER A 132 8.57 -13.84 -2.87
C SER A 132 7.23 -13.22 -3.23
N LEU A 133 7.23 -12.14 -4.01
CA LEU A 133 5.99 -11.49 -4.40
C LEU A 133 5.32 -12.26 -5.53
N THR A 134 4.06 -12.61 -5.31
CA THR A 134 3.19 -13.23 -6.31
C THR A 134 2.44 -12.17 -7.12
N ASP A 135 1.78 -12.57 -8.21
CA ASP A 135 0.92 -11.66 -8.97
C ASP A 135 -0.23 -11.08 -8.13
N GLU A 136 -0.75 -11.84 -7.16
CA GLU A 136 -1.75 -11.36 -6.21
C GLU A 136 -1.16 -10.31 -5.25
N ASP A 137 0.13 -10.44 -4.89
CA ASP A 137 0.83 -9.43 -4.09
C ASP A 137 1.01 -8.13 -4.87
N LEU A 138 1.46 -8.24 -6.12
CA LEU A 138 1.61 -7.09 -7.01
C LEU A 138 0.27 -6.40 -7.28
N PHE A 139 -0.80 -7.17 -7.52
CA PHE A 139 -2.16 -6.66 -7.63
C PHE A 139 -2.59 -5.89 -6.36
N ALA A 140 -2.35 -6.46 -5.19
CA ALA A 140 -2.71 -5.83 -3.92
C ALA A 140 -1.89 -4.54 -3.65
N ILE A 141 -0.59 -4.52 -4.01
CA ILE A 141 0.26 -3.32 -3.93
C ILE A 141 -0.26 -2.23 -4.87
N ALA A 142 -0.55 -2.56 -6.13
CA ALA A 142 -1.12 -1.63 -7.11
C ALA A 142 -2.46 -1.06 -6.61
N GLY A 143 -3.33 -1.94 -6.10
CA GLY A 143 -4.59 -1.56 -5.48
C GLY A 143 -4.40 -0.59 -4.30
N HIS A 144 -3.42 -0.83 -3.45
CA HIS A 144 -3.09 0.08 -2.35
C HIS A 144 -2.68 1.46 -2.87
N ILE A 145 -1.81 1.54 -3.87
CA ILE A 145 -1.35 2.82 -4.46
C ILE A 145 -2.54 3.61 -4.99
N LEU A 146 -3.42 2.98 -5.78
CA LEU A 146 -4.58 3.63 -6.41
C LEU A 146 -5.69 3.98 -5.42
N LEU A 147 -5.78 3.26 -4.29
CA LEU A 147 -6.76 3.50 -3.25
C LEU A 147 -6.39 4.70 -2.37
N GLN A 148 -5.11 4.93 -2.09
CA GLN A 148 -4.67 5.90 -1.10
C GLN A 148 -5.16 7.33 -1.36
N PRO A 149 -5.22 7.87 -2.59
CA PRO A 149 -5.78 9.19 -2.85
C PRO A 149 -7.25 9.34 -2.39
N LYS A 150 -8.02 8.24 -2.38
CA LYS A 150 -9.41 8.24 -1.88
C LYS A 150 -9.50 8.18 -0.35
N VAL A 151 -8.47 7.68 0.33
CA VAL A 151 -8.44 7.50 1.78
C VAL A 151 -7.84 8.69 2.50
N VAL A 152 -6.73 9.24 1.97
CA VAL A 152 -5.97 10.31 2.62
C VAL A 152 -5.90 11.60 1.80
N ASN A 153 -6.62 11.65 0.68
CA ASN A 153 -6.70 12.80 -0.22
C ASN A 153 -5.31 13.32 -0.66
N GLU A 154 -5.14 14.64 -0.68
CA GLU A 154 -3.91 15.33 -1.10
C GLU A 154 -2.67 15.00 -0.26
N LYS A 155 -2.83 14.35 0.90
CA LYS A 155 -1.70 13.89 1.71
C LYS A 155 -0.91 12.75 1.05
N TRP A 156 -1.53 12.03 0.10
CA TRP A 156 -0.82 11.05 -0.71
C TRP A 156 -0.04 11.75 -1.82
N GLY A 157 1.25 11.42 -1.93
CA GLY A 157 2.15 12.08 -2.87
C GLY A 157 2.84 13.34 -2.32
N GLY A 158 2.68 13.61 -1.02
CA GLY A 158 3.39 14.71 -0.32
C GLY A 158 2.67 16.04 -0.32
N GLY A 159 1.40 16.09 -0.80
CA GLY A 159 0.60 17.32 -0.81
C GLY A 159 1.33 18.45 -1.53
N LYS A 160 1.29 18.48 -2.84
CA LYS A 160 1.81 19.66 -3.58
C LYS A 160 0.93 20.85 -3.23
N ILE A 161 1.36 21.67 -2.30
CA ILE A 161 0.76 22.98 -2.06
C ILE A 161 1.27 23.88 -3.20
N TYR A 162 0.45 24.06 -4.22
CA TYR A 162 0.68 25.10 -5.22
C TYR A 162 0.30 26.44 -4.55
N TYR A 163 1.30 27.28 -4.30
CA TYR A 163 1.09 28.67 -3.92
C TYR A 163 0.87 29.52 -5.18
#